data_99a67b5dc207602fa305f27745b5db3e
#
_entry.id   99a67b5dc207602fa305f27745b5db3e
#
_cell.length_a   1.000
_cell.length_b   1.000
_cell.length_c   1.000
_cell.angle_alpha   90.00
_cell.angle_beta   90.00
_cell.angle_gamma   90.00
#
_symmetry.space_group_name_H-M   'P 1'
#
loop_
_entity.id
_entity.type
_entity.pdbx_description
1 polymer ?
#
loop_
_entity_poly.entity_id
_entity_poly.type
_entity_poly.pdbx_seq_one_letter_code
_entity_poly.pdbx_strand_id
1 'polypeptide(L)'
;MANLVMDISSYQPDTISFFQAAKNAGVKAVIVKLTQGSADGDAYVNPKAQAQINNARSVGLLVHGYHYARFNGNQDARNEAKWFTDHAKKFGLGPESVLALDIEDKANAKYATSDANAFLQAVKDASYPKVDIYSMASWFWSGRLNAAQLIAKNKWVANYDVSQPGVDNVGTWQWTDNYKIAGTGVDMSYDFSGFYTNAGTNANEPKTATPTPKPVIKETTWTDNLGAVWHAEDGKFVSNTALHLRWGALPSASTIAVLPAGSVIKYDAWSRGREFVYVRQPRGNGYGYVAVRNARTGEAYGKFE
;
A
#
# COMPACT_ATOMS: atom_id res chain seq x y z
N MET A 1 6.99 -14.51 -0.63
CA MET A 1 5.93 -13.74 -1.32
C MET A 1 5.22 -12.90 -0.27
N ALA A 2 4.88 -11.65 -0.56
CA ALA A 2 4.09 -10.81 0.34
C ALA A 2 2.66 -11.36 0.49
N ASN A 3 2.05 -11.19 1.65
CA ASN A 3 0.68 -11.62 1.89
C ASN A 3 -0.31 -10.64 1.23
N LEU A 4 -1.40 -11.17 0.67
CA LEU A 4 -2.46 -10.35 0.10
C LEU A 4 -3.44 -9.90 1.19
N VAL A 5 -3.75 -8.61 1.18
CA VAL A 5 -4.75 -7.97 2.02
C VAL A 5 -5.71 -7.19 1.12
N MET A 6 -7.00 -7.40 1.29
CA MET A 6 -8.07 -6.74 0.55
C MET A 6 -8.71 -5.67 1.42
N ASP A 7 -9.03 -4.52 0.88
CA ASP A 7 -9.88 -3.55 1.57
C ASP A 7 -11.19 -3.32 0.84
N ILE A 8 -12.25 -3.08 1.61
CA ILE A 8 -13.64 -3.02 1.15
C ILE A 8 -14.46 -1.99 1.90
N SER A 9 -15.53 -1.55 1.25
CA SER A 9 -16.52 -0.64 1.81
C SER A 9 -17.94 -1.14 1.57
N SER A 10 -18.94 -0.26 1.64
CA SER A 10 -20.33 -0.59 1.31
C SER A 10 -20.56 -0.93 -0.18
N TYR A 11 -19.58 -0.63 -1.04
CA TYR A 11 -19.68 -0.94 -2.48
C TYR A 11 -19.47 -2.42 -2.78
N GLN A 12 -18.66 -3.12 -1.98
CA GLN A 12 -18.40 -4.54 -2.18
C GLN A 12 -19.49 -5.43 -1.55
N PRO A 13 -19.61 -6.68 -2.02
CA PRO A 13 -20.53 -7.67 -1.44
C PRO A 13 -20.21 -7.97 0.03
N ASP A 14 -21.23 -8.46 0.73
CA ASP A 14 -21.13 -8.93 2.11
C ASP A 14 -21.40 -10.44 2.25
N THR A 15 -21.47 -11.19 1.15
CA THR A 15 -21.83 -12.62 1.14
C THR A 15 -20.67 -13.53 1.50
N ILE A 16 -20.94 -14.68 2.12
CA ILE A 16 -19.94 -15.71 2.46
C ILE A 16 -19.19 -16.17 1.19
N SER A 17 -19.90 -16.34 0.06
CA SER A 17 -19.31 -16.78 -1.20
C SER A 17 -18.26 -15.81 -1.74
N PHE A 18 -18.46 -14.50 -1.57
CA PHE A 18 -17.48 -13.49 -1.94
C PHE A 18 -16.19 -13.62 -1.11
N PHE A 19 -16.30 -13.76 0.21
CA PHE A 19 -15.13 -13.93 1.08
C PHE A 19 -14.45 -15.29 0.89
N GLN A 20 -15.22 -16.34 0.58
CA GLN A 20 -14.61 -17.62 0.22
C GLN A 20 -13.80 -17.52 -1.08
N ALA A 21 -14.31 -16.79 -2.09
CA ALA A 21 -13.57 -16.52 -3.32
C ALA A 21 -12.30 -15.69 -3.04
N ALA A 22 -12.36 -14.68 -2.15
CA ALA A 22 -11.19 -13.92 -1.73
C ALA A 22 -10.13 -14.81 -1.07
N LYS A 23 -10.54 -15.67 -0.15
CA LYS A 23 -9.64 -16.65 0.48
C LYS A 23 -8.99 -17.59 -0.54
N ASN A 24 -9.77 -18.10 -1.48
CA ASN A 24 -9.28 -18.99 -2.54
C ASN A 24 -8.29 -18.27 -3.49
N ALA A 25 -8.44 -16.95 -3.67
CA ALA A 25 -7.48 -16.09 -4.39
C ALA A 25 -6.19 -15.77 -3.59
N GLY A 26 -6.06 -16.28 -2.35
CA GLY A 26 -4.87 -16.11 -1.52
C GLY A 26 -4.91 -14.93 -0.55
N VAL A 27 -6.04 -14.21 -0.46
CA VAL A 27 -6.24 -13.14 0.53
C VAL A 27 -6.12 -13.72 1.94
N LYS A 28 -5.39 -13.04 2.82
CA LYS A 28 -5.17 -13.44 4.21
C LYS A 28 -5.95 -12.58 5.20
N ALA A 29 -6.14 -11.32 4.88
CA ALA A 29 -6.84 -10.37 5.74
C ALA A 29 -7.74 -9.44 4.93
N VAL A 30 -8.77 -8.90 5.58
CA VAL A 30 -9.69 -7.90 5.03
C VAL A 30 -9.71 -6.69 5.95
N ILE A 31 -9.59 -5.49 5.37
CA ILE A 31 -9.75 -4.21 6.06
C ILE A 31 -11.12 -3.63 5.64
N VAL A 32 -12.05 -3.53 6.57
CA VAL A 32 -13.44 -3.11 6.30
C VAL A 32 -13.60 -1.65 6.66
N LYS A 33 -14.16 -0.81 5.74
CA LYS A 33 -14.63 0.53 6.10
C LYS A 33 -15.68 0.40 7.19
N LEU A 34 -15.46 1.02 8.36
CA LEU A 34 -16.44 1.04 9.42
C LEU A 34 -17.25 2.33 9.42
N THR A 35 -16.52 3.46 9.38
CA THR A 35 -17.10 4.79 9.60
C THR A 35 -16.44 5.86 8.73
N GLN A 36 -17.07 7.04 8.72
CA GLN A 36 -16.56 8.27 8.12
C GLN A 36 -17.13 9.47 8.89
N GLY A 37 -16.32 10.50 9.11
CA GLY A 37 -16.69 11.66 9.91
C GLY A 37 -16.99 11.33 11.37
N SER A 38 -17.59 12.26 12.09
CA SER A 38 -18.01 12.09 13.48
C SER A 38 -19.54 12.11 13.64
N ALA A 39 -20.04 11.90 14.87
CA ALA A 39 -21.46 11.97 15.19
C ALA A 39 -22.07 13.34 14.88
N ASP A 40 -21.28 14.40 15.00
CA ASP A 40 -21.69 15.79 14.72
C ASP A 40 -21.44 16.21 13.25
N GLY A 41 -20.84 15.31 12.45
CA GLY A 41 -20.51 15.53 11.03
C GLY A 41 -21.31 14.59 10.10
N ASP A 42 -20.58 13.81 9.28
CA ASP A 42 -21.20 12.87 8.33
C ASP A 42 -22.00 11.76 9.02
N ALA A 43 -21.63 11.40 10.25
CA ALA A 43 -22.21 10.32 11.06
C ALA A 43 -22.34 8.99 10.29
N TYR A 44 -21.47 8.80 9.28
CA TYR A 44 -21.56 7.63 8.42
C TYR A 44 -21.08 6.37 9.11
N VAL A 45 -21.87 5.32 8.97
CA VAL A 45 -21.53 3.95 9.37
C VAL A 45 -21.78 3.04 8.17
N ASN A 46 -20.82 2.21 7.81
CA ASN A 46 -20.99 1.25 6.72
C ASN A 46 -22.12 0.25 7.05
N PRO A 47 -23.24 0.27 6.31
CA PRO A 47 -24.40 -0.57 6.59
C PRO A 47 -24.13 -2.08 6.42
N LYS A 48 -23.08 -2.43 5.68
CA LYS A 48 -22.67 -3.84 5.47
C LYS A 48 -21.58 -4.30 6.44
N ALA A 49 -20.97 -3.42 7.24
CA ALA A 49 -19.78 -3.73 8.04
C ALA A 49 -19.95 -4.98 8.91
N GLN A 50 -21.07 -5.10 9.62
CA GLN A 50 -21.31 -6.26 10.50
C GLN A 50 -21.34 -7.57 9.72
N ALA A 51 -22.04 -7.61 8.58
CA ALA A 51 -22.13 -8.80 7.75
C ALA A 51 -20.78 -9.12 7.08
N GLN A 52 -20.07 -8.10 6.58
CA GLN A 52 -18.73 -8.25 5.99
C GLN A 52 -17.74 -8.82 7.01
N ILE A 53 -17.70 -8.30 8.23
CA ILE A 53 -16.84 -8.79 9.32
C ILE A 53 -17.16 -10.25 9.69
N ASN A 54 -18.44 -10.56 9.89
CA ASN A 54 -18.86 -11.89 10.29
C ASN A 54 -18.55 -12.93 9.21
N ASN A 55 -18.85 -12.61 7.96
CA ASN A 55 -18.68 -13.52 6.84
C ASN A 55 -17.20 -13.71 6.44
N ALA A 56 -16.37 -12.66 6.54
CA ALA A 56 -14.94 -12.78 6.39
C ALA A 56 -14.31 -13.70 7.46
N ARG A 57 -14.70 -13.51 8.72
CA ARG A 57 -14.27 -14.39 9.84
C ARG A 57 -14.72 -15.83 9.67
N SER A 58 -15.95 -16.05 9.24
CA SER A 58 -16.50 -17.41 9.07
C SER A 58 -15.73 -18.26 8.07
N VAL A 59 -15.09 -17.64 7.09
CA VAL A 59 -14.19 -18.33 6.14
C VAL A 59 -12.73 -18.32 6.60
N GLY A 60 -12.42 -17.76 7.79
CA GLY A 60 -11.07 -17.76 8.37
C GLY A 60 -10.14 -16.69 7.83
N LEU A 61 -10.66 -15.56 7.36
CA LEU A 61 -9.88 -14.36 7.07
C LEU A 61 -9.67 -13.55 8.35
N LEU A 62 -8.50 -12.94 8.51
CA LEU A 62 -8.28 -11.92 9.54
C LEU A 62 -9.06 -10.67 9.16
N VAL A 63 -9.59 -9.95 10.17
CA VAL A 63 -10.45 -8.81 9.92
C VAL A 63 -10.00 -7.59 10.73
N HIS A 64 -9.89 -6.48 10.03
CA HIS A 64 -9.46 -5.18 10.51
C HIS A 64 -10.47 -4.12 10.09
N GLY A 65 -10.31 -2.89 10.60
CA GLY A 65 -11.19 -1.79 10.25
C GLY A 65 -10.46 -0.54 9.80
N TYR A 66 -11.12 0.25 8.95
CA TYR A 66 -10.64 1.58 8.64
C TYR A 66 -11.73 2.64 8.77
N HIS A 67 -11.27 3.88 8.98
CA HIS A 67 -12.07 5.09 9.06
C HIS A 67 -11.64 6.07 7.99
N TYR A 68 -12.57 6.56 7.19
CA TYR A 68 -12.33 7.62 6.22
C TYR A 68 -12.42 8.99 6.90
N ALA A 69 -11.32 9.71 6.94
CA ALA A 69 -11.20 10.97 7.67
C ALA A 69 -11.88 12.14 6.94
N ARG A 70 -12.59 12.95 7.70
CA ARG A 70 -13.17 14.23 7.27
C ARG A 70 -12.77 15.39 8.15
N PHE A 71 -12.04 15.14 9.22
CA PHE A 71 -11.68 16.10 10.26
C PHE A 71 -10.88 17.29 9.73
N ASN A 72 -11.00 18.40 10.45
CA ASN A 72 -10.19 19.59 10.28
C ASN A 72 -9.79 20.11 11.67
N GLY A 73 -8.60 19.76 12.11
CA GLY A 73 -8.04 20.08 13.43
C GLY A 73 -8.09 18.94 14.43
N ASN A 74 -7.20 19.02 15.42
CA ASN A 74 -6.93 17.94 16.38
C ASN A 74 -8.16 17.51 17.21
N GLN A 75 -9.06 18.46 17.56
CA GLN A 75 -10.23 18.11 18.35
C GLN A 75 -11.23 17.30 17.52
N ASP A 76 -11.45 17.72 16.27
CA ASP A 76 -12.32 17.02 15.35
C ASP A 76 -11.78 15.62 15.02
N ALA A 77 -10.47 15.48 14.83
CA ALA A 77 -9.79 14.20 14.68
C ALA A 77 -10.05 13.25 15.87
N ARG A 78 -10.05 13.77 17.12
CA ARG A 78 -10.40 12.96 18.30
C ARG A 78 -11.87 12.56 18.34
N ASN A 79 -12.77 13.42 17.89
CA ASN A 79 -14.20 13.12 17.82
C ASN A 79 -14.46 12.01 16.78
N GLU A 80 -13.79 12.07 15.63
CA GLU A 80 -13.87 11.00 14.62
C GLU A 80 -13.24 9.69 15.12
N ALA A 81 -12.11 9.76 15.84
CA ALA A 81 -11.50 8.59 16.46
C ALA A 81 -12.45 7.90 17.48
N LYS A 82 -13.15 8.70 18.28
CA LYS A 82 -14.16 8.16 19.20
C LYS A 82 -15.30 7.47 18.45
N TRP A 83 -15.83 8.11 17.42
CA TRP A 83 -16.88 7.53 16.57
C TRP A 83 -16.42 6.21 15.96
N PHE A 84 -15.21 6.15 15.46
CA PHE A 84 -14.60 4.96 14.88
C PHE A 84 -14.44 3.82 15.89
N THR A 85 -13.85 4.12 17.05
CA THR A 85 -13.59 3.09 18.09
C THR A 85 -14.86 2.56 18.75
N ASP A 86 -15.87 3.41 18.95
CA ASP A 86 -17.18 2.99 19.44
C ASP A 86 -17.84 1.98 18.47
N HIS A 87 -17.73 2.23 17.15
CA HIS A 87 -18.25 1.32 16.14
C HIS A 87 -17.38 0.08 15.93
N ALA A 88 -16.06 0.19 16.04
CA ALA A 88 -15.17 -0.97 16.02
C ALA A 88 -15.54 -1.96 17.16
N LYS A 89 -15.76 -1.44 18.36
CA LYS A 89 -16.21 -2.23 19.51
C LYS A 89 -17.60 -2.85 19.28
N LYS A 90 -18.55 -2.07 18.75
CA LYS A 90 -19.90 -2.53 18.42
C LYS A 90 -19.90 -3.67 17.42
N PHE A 91 -19.01 -3.62 16.43
CA PHE A 91 -18.83 -4.66 15.41
C PHE A 91 -17.96 -5.84 15.87
N GLY A 92 -17.52 -5.85 17.13
CA GLY A 92 -16.75 -6.94 17.72
C GLY A 92 -15.30 -7.01 17.21
N LEU A 93 -14.71 -5.89 16.80
CA LEU A 93 -13.26 -5.80 16.59
C LEU A 93 -12.58 -5.56 17.95
N GLY A 94 -11.67 -6.43 18.33
CA GLY A 94 -10.90 -6.33 19.57
C GLY A 94 -9.53 -5.66 19.38
N PRO A 95 -8.71 -5.58 20.43
CA PRO A 95 -7.40 -4.93 20.42
C PRO A 95 -6.36 -5.64 19.52
N GLU A 96 -6.63 -6.85 19.10
CA GLU A 96 -5.84 -7.61 18.13
C GLU A 96 -6.03 -7.11 16.70
N SER A 97 -7.15 -6.43 16.41
CA SER A 97 -7.42 -5.86 15.09
C SER A 97 -6.61 -4.58 14.87
N VAL A 98 -6.14 -4.40 13.65
CA VAL A 98 -5.59 -3.11 13.21
C VAL A 98 -6.74 -2.15 12.95
N LEU A 99 -6.67 -0.95 13.49
CA LEU A 99 -7.55 0.16 13.18
C LEU A 99 -6.79 1.22 12.38
N ALA A 100 -7.13 1.35 11.10
CA ALA A 100 -6.44 2.22 10.17
C ALA A 100 -7.19 3.55 9.96
N LEU A 101 -6.42 4.63 9.89
CA LEU A 101 -6.88 5.93 9.45
C LEU A 101 -6.65 6.05 7.94
N ASP A 102 -7.71 6.27 7.20
CA ASP A 102 -7.70 6.62 5.78
C ASP A 102 -7.80 8.15 5.65
N ILE A 103 -6.67 8.80 5.33
CA ILE A 103 -6.57 10.26 5.23
C ILE A 103 -6.16 10.67 3.82
N GLU A 104 -7.14 11.03 3.01
CA GLU A 104 -6.93 11.40 1.61
C GLU A 104 -7.91 12.51 1.13
N ASP A 105 -8.89 12.87 1.95
CA ASP A 105 -9.81 13.93 1.62
C ASP A 105 -9.13 15.31 1.65
N LYS A 106 -9.49 16.16 0.70
CA LYS A 106 -8.97 17.53 0.64
C LYS A 106 -9.26 18.37 1.89
N ALA A 107 -10.29 18.03 2.67
CA ALA A 107 -10.59 18.66 3.95
C ALA A 107 -9.45 18.51 4.96
N ASN A 108 -8.70 17.40 4.90
CA ASN A 108 -7.60 17.09 5.82
C ASN A 108 -6.26 17.75 5.43
N ALA A 109 -6.19 18.50 4.34
CA ALA A 109 -4.91 18.85 3.72
C ALA A 109 -4.03 19.82 4.53
N LYS A 110 -4.60 20.65 5.41
CA LYS A 110 -3.88 21.77 6.04
C LYS A 110 -2.94 21.33 7.16
N TYR A 111 -3.38 20.43 8.04
CA TYR A 111 -2.64 19.98 9.23
C TYR A 111 -2.57 18.44 9.31
N ALA A 112 -2.55 17.78 8.14
CA ALA A 112 -2.75 16.35 8.01
C ALA A 112 -1.92 15.51 8.98
N THR A 113 -0.63 15.83 9.17
CA THR A 113 0.24 15.05 10.06
C THR A 113 -0.13 15.19 11.53
N SER A 114 -0.40 16.41 12.02
CA SER A 114 -0.76 16.64 13.42
C SER A 114 -2.13 16.07 13.75
N ASP A 115 -3.09 16.25 12.85
CA ASP A 115 -4.46 15.78 13.01
C ASP A 115 -4.52 14.24 12.93
N ALA A 116 -3.76 13.62 12.01
CA ALA A 116 -3.61 12.18 11.95
C ALA A 116 -3.04 11.61 13.26
N ASN A 117 -1.99 12.25 13.81
CA ASN A 117 -1.42 11.82 15.07
C ASN A 117 -2.43 11.96 16.25
N ALA A 118 -3.23 13.03 16.27
CA ALA A 118 -4.27 13.20 17.29
C ALA A 118 -5.34 12.11 17.20
N PHE A 119 -5.76 11.75 15.99
CA PHE A 119 -6.68 10.63 15.74
C PHE A 119 -6.08 9.30 16.20
N LEU A 120 -4.89 8.96 15.70
CA LEU A 120 -4.24 7.68 15.99
C LEU A 120 -3.94 7.51 17.49
N GLN A 121 -3.56 8.61 18.20
CA GLN A 121 -3.36 8.57 19.64
C GLN A 121 -4.69 8.28 20.35
N ALA A 122 -5.78 8.95 19.97
CA ALA A 122 -7.09 8.70 20.56
C ALA A 122 -7.58 7.26 20.34
N VAL A 123 -7.29 6.65 19.17
CA VAL A 123 -7.57 5.24 18.91
C VAL A 123 -6.76 4.34 19.84
N LYS A 124 -5.47 4.65 20.08
CA LYS A 124 -4.63 3.89 21.03
C LYS A 124 -5.13 4.03 22.48
N ASP A 125 -5.53 5.23 22.88
CA ASP A 125 -6.08 5.51 24.20
C ASP A 125 -7.41 4.77 24.45
N ALA A 126 -8.16 4.47 23.38
CA ALA A 126 -9.36 3.64 23.41
C ALA A 126 -9.06 2.12 23.44
N SER A 127 -7.81 1.73 23.74
CA SER A 127 -7.36 0.33 23.87
C SER A 127 -7.20 -0.43 22.55
N TYR A 128 -6.95 0.28 21.45
CA TYR A 128 -6.58 -0.32 20.16
C TYR A 128 -5.13 0.03 19.81
N PRO A 129 -4.15 -0.76 20.28
CA PRO A 129 -2.73 -0.42 20.15
C PRO A 129 -2.18 -0.51 18.73
N LYS A 130 -2.86 -1.29 17.87
CA LYS A 130 -2.43 -1.54 16.49
C LYS A 130 -3.10 -0.54 15.54
N VAL A 131 -2.42 0.58 15.33
CA VAL A 131 -2.91 1.65 14.45
C VAL A 131 -2.06 1.75 13.19
N ASP A 132 -2.70 2.07 12.07
CA ASP A 132 -2.05 2.32 10.79
C ASP A 132 -2.57 3.61 10.15
N ILE A 133 -1.89 4.07 9.12
CA ILE A 133 -2.28 5.24 8.32
C ILE A 133 -2.21 4.90 6.85
N TYR A 134 -3.34 5.11 6.15
CA TYR A 134 -3.44 5.01 4.71
C TYR A 134 -3.49 6.39 4.08
N SER A 135 -2.76 6.55 2.99
CA SER A 135 -2.91 7.65 2.04
C SER A 135 -2.27 7.32 0.70
N MET A 136 -2.56 8.15 -0.30
CA MET A 136 -1.84 8.13 -1.58
C MET A 136 -0.36 8.50 -1.38
N ALA A 137 0.54 7.87 -2.12
CA ALA A 137 1.98 8.18 -2.11
C ALA A 137 2.27 9.67 -2.33
N SER A 138 1.44 10.36 -3.14
CA SER A 138 1.56 11.80 -3.40
C SER A 138 1.45 12.68 -2.15
N TRP A 139 0.74 12.24 -1.11
CA TRP A 139 0.64 12.97 0.16
C TRP A 139 1.95 12.95 0.95
N PHE A 140 2.68 11.85 0.87
CA PHE A 140 4.02 11.72 1.45
C PHE A 140 5.05 12.51 0.64
N TRP A 141 5.00 12.46 -0.68
CA TRP A 141 5.92 13.21 -1.55
C TRP A 141 5.77 14.72 -1.44
N SER A 142 4.53 15.19 -1.31
CA SER A 142 4.24 16.63 -1.16
C SER A 142 4.51 17.17 0.25
N GLY A 143 4.83 16.30 1.22
CA GLY A 143 5.01 16.67 2.61
C GLY A 143 3.72 16.98 3.39
N ARG A 144 2.53 16.72 2.80
CA ARG A 144 1.25 16.81 3.54
C ARG A 144 1.25 15.86 4.73
N LEU A 145 1.71 14.62 4.49
CA LEU A 145 2.03 13.68 5.55
C LEU A 145 3.54 13.57 5.72
N ASN A 146 4.04 14.03 6.85
CA ASN A 146 5.43 13.88 7.21
C ASN A 146 5.65 12.51 7.88
N ALA A 147 6.15 11.55 7.10
CA ALA A 147 6.35 10.16 7.54
C ALA A 147 7.21 10.04 8.80
N ALA A 148 8.18 10.93 9.01
CA ALA A 148 9.07 10.91 10.17
C ALA A 148 8.36 11.35 11.48
N GLN A 149 7.28 12.12 11.37
CA GLN A 149 6.51 12.63 12.50
C GLN A 149 5.27 11.78 12.82
N LEU A 150 4.91 10.82 12.00
CA LEU A 150 3.78 9.95 12.24
C LEU A 150 4.03 8.97 13.39
N ILE A 151 3.04 8.82 14.28
CA ILE A 151 3.11 7.85 15.38
C ILE A 151 2.80 6.42 14.90
N ALA A 152 2.11 6.24 13.77
CA ALA A 152 1.96 4.94 13.12
C ALA A 152 3.34 4.42 12.67
N LYS A 153 3.67 3.19 13.04
CA LYS A 153 4.95 2.56 12.66
C LYS A 153 4.87 1.88 11.30
N ASN A 154 3.74 1.28 11.01
CA ASN A 154 3.40 0.79 9.68
C ASN A 154 2.81 1.95 8.86
N LYS A 155 3.00 1.94 7.56
CA LYS A 155 2.36 2.86 6.61
C LYS A 155 1.71 2.02 5.54
N TRP A 156 0.44 2.27 5.29
CA TRP A 156 -0.33 1.67 4.21
C TRP A 156 -0.46 2.71 3.08
N VAL A 157 0.24 2.50 2.00
CA VAL A 157 0.41 3.49 0.94
C VAL A 157 -0.23 3.00 -0.35
N ALA A 158 -1.08 3.83 -0.98
CA ALA A 158 -1.58 3.59 -2.32
C ALA A 158 -0.68 4.22 -3.38
N ASN A 159 -0.31 3.42 -4.37
CA ASN A 159 0.38 3.87 -5.58
C ASN A 159 0.15 2.84 -6.68
N TYR A 160 -0.57 3.22 -7.73
CA TYR A 160 -1.03 2.32 -8.78
C TYR A 160 -0.17 2.41 -10.03
N ASP A 161 -0.20 1.38 -10.88
CA ASP A 161 0.53 1.29 -12.14
C ASP A 161 2.06 1.45 -12.01
N VAL A 162 2.58 1.09 -10.84
CA VAL A 162 4.01 1.13 -10.50
C VAL A 162 4.47 -0.22 -9.95
N SER A 163 5.77 -0.46 -9.93
CA SER A 163 6.34 -1.72 -9.44
C SER A 163 6.75 -1.69 -7.97
N GLN A 164 6.52 -0.57 -7.27
CA GLN A 164 6.84 -0.40 -5.84
C GLN A 164 6.05 0.78 -5.24
N PRO A 165 5.87 0.85 -3.91
CA PRO A 165 5.03 1.86 -3.28
C PRO A 165 5.52 3.30 -3.44
N GLY A 166 6.81 3.54 -3.66
CA GLY A 166 7.36 4.88 -3.88
C GLY A 166 7.53 5.74 -2.62
N VAL A 167 7.33 5.17 -1.45
CA VAL A 167 7.53 5.80 -0.13
C VAL A 167 8.43 4.90 0.70
N ASP A 168 9.30 5.49 1.54
CA ASP A 168 10.24 4.74 2.36
C ASP A 168 9.55 4.00 3.51
N ASN A 169 10.06 2.81 3.81
CA ASN A 169 9.61 1.99 4.94
C ASN A 169 8.09 1.78 4.95
N VAL A 170 7.52 1.50 3.79
CA VAL A 170 6.12 1.10 3.64
C VAL A 170 5.94 -0.32 4.12
N GLY A 171 5.02 -0.54 5.04
CA GLY A 171 4.70 -1.87 5.54
C GLY A 171 3.60 -2.55 4.73
N THR A 172 2.69 -1.76 4.15
CA THR A 172 1.55 -2.26 3.36
C THR A 172 1.36 -1.37 2.13
N TRP A 173 1.28 -1.98 0.95
CA TRP A 173 1.15 -1.27 -0.32
C TRP A 173 -0.12 -1.67 -1.06
N GLN A 174 -1.07 -0.74 -1.21
CA GLN A 174 -2.22 -0.88 -2.08
C GLN A 174 -1.76 -0.60 -3.52
N TRP A 175 -1.64 -1.67 -4.29
CA TRP A 175 -1.05 -1.63 -5.63
C TRP A 175 -2.07 -1.56 -6.75
N THR A 176 -3.36 -1.79 -6.44
CA THR A 176 -4.47 -1.69 -7.39
C THR A 176 -5.80 -1.44 -6.66
N ASP A 177 -6.69 -0.74 -7.34
CA ASP A 177 -8.08 -0.47 -6.94
C ASP A 177 -9.10 -1.33 -7.71
N ASN A 178 -8.63 -2.31 -8.52
CA ASN A 178 -9.50 -3.07 -9.42
C ASN A 178 -9.11 -4.55 -9.56
N TYR A 179 -8.60 -5.17 -8.49
CA TYR A 179 -8.37 -6.62 -8.48
C TYR A 179 -9.72 -7.36 -8.53
N LYS A 180 -9.81 -8.45 -9.32
CA LYS A 180 -11.09 -9.16 -9.50
C LYS A 180 -11.24 -10.31 -8.52
N ILE A 181 -12.24 -10.19 -7.64
CA ILE A 181 -12.72 -11.28 -6.78
C ILE A 181 -14.16 -11.60 -7.17
N ALA A 182 -14.40 -12.79 -7.68
CA ALA A 182 -15.72 -13.23 -8.17
C ALA A 182 -16.39 -12.20 -9.11
N GLY A 183 -15.60 -11.56 -9.99
CA GLY A 183 -16.06 -10.54 -10.94
C GLY A 183 -16.19 -9.12 -10.35
N THR A 184 -16.10 -8.95 -9.03
CA THR A 184 -16.16 -7.65 -8.37
C THR A 184 -14.76 -7.03 -8.27
N GLY A 185 -14.63 -5.73 -8.59
CA GLY A 185 -13.42 -4.96 -8.34
C GLY A 185 -13.24 -4.69 -6.86
N VAL A 186 -12.03 -4.92 -6.36
CA VAL A 186 -11.62 -4.64 -4.98
C VAL A 186 -10.25 -4.02 -4.96
N ASP A 187 -9.98 -3.27 -3.93
CA ASP A 187 -8.67 -2.73 -3.62
C ASP A 187 -7.80 -3.83 -3.03
N MET A 188 -6.56 -3.95 -3.53
CA MET A 188 -5.68 -5.05 -3.11
C MET A 188 -4.31 -4.53 -2.72
N SER A 189 -3.83 -5.02 -1.60
CA SER A 189 -2.55 -4.65 -1.01
C SER A 189 -1.63 -5.84 -0.82
N TYR A 190 -0.31 -5.56 -0.88
CA TYR A 190 0.74 -6.44 -0.34
C TYR A 190 1.08 -6.00 1.09
N ASP A 191 0.96 -6.90 2.04
CA ASP A 191 1.45 -6.73 3.41
C ASP A 191 2.88 -7.28 3.50
N PHE A 192 3.86 -6.37 3.44
CA PHE A 192 5.28 -6.71 3.52
C PHE A 192 5.74 -6.95 4.95
N SER A 193 5.14 -6.20 5.88
CA SER A 193 5.52 -6.22 7.30
C SER A 193 4.84 -7.34 8.09
N GLY A 194 3.77 -7.94 7.55
CA GLY A 194 2.91 -8.84 8.29
C GLY A 194 2.00 -8.13 9.30
N PHE A 195 1.89 -6.81 9.22
CA PHE A 195 1.15 -6.01 10.21
C PHE A 195 -0.33 -6.37 10.28
N TYR A 196 -0.94 -6.66 9.14
CA TYR A 196 -2.32 -7.11 9.01
C TYR A 196 -2.44 -8.64 9.08
N THR A 197 -1.48 -9.36 8.55
CA THR A 197 -1.58 -10.82 8.39
C THR A 197 -1.08 -11.60 9.60
N ASN A 198 -0.33 -10.96 10.53
CA ASN A 198 0.09 -11.54 11.81
C ASN A 198 -0.65 -10.94 13.00
N ALA A 199 -1.62 -10.06 12.78
CA ALA A 199 -2.32 -9.32 13.83
C ALA A 199 -3.35 -10.16 14.61
N GLY A 200 -3.37 -11.43 14.55
CA GLY A 200 -4.29 -12.31 15.29
C GLY A 200 -3.63 -13.57 15.83
N THR A 201 -2.34 -13.74 15.61
CA THR A 201 -1.61 -14.87 16.19
C THR A 201 -1.31 -14.56 17.66
N ASN A 202 -1.90 -15.34 18.56
CA ASN A 202 -1.53 -15.36 19.98
C ASN A 202 0.00 -15.53 20.08
N ALA A 203 0.61 -14.76 20.99
CA ALA A 203 2.06 -14.77 21.25
C ALA A 203 2.63 -16.13 21.73
N ASN A 204 1.84 -17.22 21.66
CA ASN A 204 2.16 -18.56 22.13
C ASN A 204 2.34 -19.63 21.03
N GLU A 205 2.25 -19.27 19.75
CA GLU A 205 2.78 -20.20 18.76
C GLU A 205 4.32 -20.05 18.72
N PRO A 206 5.07 -21.17 18.80
CA PRO A 206 6.52 -21.11 18.71
C PRO A 206 6.86 -20.44 17.36
N LYS A 207 7.63 -19.34 17.43
CA LYS A 207 8.25 -18.75 16.23
C LYS A 207 8.92 -19.89 15.48
N THR A 208 8.31 -20.37 14.42
CA THR A 208 9.03 -21.19 13.46
C THR A 208 10.25 -20.38 13.04
N ALA A 209 11.41 -20.95 13.34
CA ALA A 209 12.70 -20.34 13.07
C ALA A 209 12.68 -19.75 11.66
N THR A 210 13.11 -18.51 11.55
CA THR A 210 13.42 -17.85 10.28
C THR A 210 14.20 -18.88 9.44
N PRO A 211 13.70 -19.25 8.24
CA PRO A 211 14.46 -20.17 7.40
C PRO A 211 15.83 -19.54 7.18
N THR A 212 16.87 -20.25 7.56
CA THR A 212 18.25 -19.91 7.18
C THR A 212 18.22 -19.60 5.68
N PRO A 213 18.76 -18.46 5.22
CA PRO A 213 18.75 -18.13 3.80
C PRO A 213 19.41 -19.28 3.05
N LYS A 214 18.62 -20.05 2.28
CA LYS A 214 19.19 -20.89 1.23
C LYS A 214 20.02 -19.98 0.34
N PRO A 215 21.16 -20.43 -0.19
CA PRO A 215 21.91 -19.64 -1.16
C PRO A 215 20.94 -19.19 -2.25
N VAL A 216 20.76 -17.87 -2.37
CA VAL A 216 19.91 -17.27 -3.41
C VAL A 216 20.63 -17.58 -4.71
N ILE A 217 20.13 -18.58 -5.45
CA ILE A 217 20.43 -18.69 -6.87
C ILE A 217 19.84 -17.40 -7.45
N LYS A 218 20.70 -16.48 -7.88
CA LYS A 218 20.30 -15.20 -8.49
C LYS A 218 19.49 -15.59 -9.72
N GLU A 219 18.15 -15.49 -9.64
CA GLU A 219 17.32 -15.68 -10.83
C GLU A 219 17.78 -14.67 -11.87
N THR A 220 18.21 -15.17 -13.01
CA THR A 220 18.67 -14.32 -14.12
C THR A 220 17.53 -13.63 -14.85
N THR A 221 16.30 -14.10 -14.61
CA THR A 221 15.09 -13.57 -15.23
C THR A 221 13.90 -13.73 -14.27
N TRP A 222 13.07 -12.71 -14.10
CA TRP A 222 11.83 -12.73 -13.31
C TRP A 222 10.77 -11.83 -13.94
N THR A 223 9.51 -12.01 -13.55
CA THR A 223 8.40 -11.14 -13.94
C THR A 223 7.95 -10.31 -12.73
N ASP A 224 7.80 -9.00 -12.91
CA ASP A 224 7.28 -8.13 -11.85
C ASP A 224 5.74 -8.12 -11.83
N ASN A 225 5.16 -7.38 -10.87
CA ASN A 225 3.72 -7.27 -10.69
C ASN A 225 3.00 -6.50 -11.82
N LEU A 226 3.74 -5.79 -12.67
CA LEU A 226 3.22 -5.12 -13.87
C LEU A 226 3.28 -6.03 -15.12
N GLY A 227 3.77 -7.26 -14.95
CA GLY A 227 3.95 -8.22 -16.04
C GLY A 227 5.22 -7.97 -16.89
N ALA A 228 6.11 -7.07 -16.48
CA ALA A 228 7.37 -6.84 -17.16
C ALA A 228 8.36 -7.97 -16.85
N VAL A 229 8.95 -8.54 -17.89
CA VAL A 229 10.00 -9.57 -17.77
C VAL A 229 11.35 -8.89 -17.65
N TRP A 230 12.01 -9.09 -16.53
CA TRP A 230 13.31 -8.51 -16.20
C TRP A 230 14.43 -9.52 -16.41
N HIS A 231 15.58 -9.01 -16.90
CA HIS A 231 16.81 -9.76 -17.06
C HIS A 231 17.88 -9.14 -16.17
N ALA A 232 18.48 -9.92 -15.28
CA ALA A 232 19.54 -9.46 -14.40
C ALA A 232 20.80 -9.14 -15.24
N GLU A 233 21.26 -7.92 -15.16
CA GLU A 233 22.47 -7.44 -15.83
C GLU A 233 22.96 -6.17 -15.14
N ASP A 234 24.14 -6.22 -14.56
CA ASP A 234 24.78 -5.06 -13.96
C ASP A 234 25.46 -4.24 -15.06
N GLY A 235 25.21 -2.92 -15.08
CA GLY A 235 25.83 -2.04 -16.07
C GLY A 235 25.67 -0.56 -15.76
N LYS A 236 26.14 0.23 -16.70
CA LYS A 236 25.99 1.69 -16.70
C LYS A 236 25.39 2.17 -18.01
N PHE A 237 24.55 3.17 -17.92
CA PHE A 237 24.00 3.87 -19.06
C PHE A 237 24.23 5.36 -18.90
N VAL A 238 24.79 6.01 -19.92
CA VAL A 238 25.01 7.46 -19.96
C VAL A 238 24.01 8.08 -20.90
N SER A 239 23.13 8.93 -20.38
CA SER A 239 22.08 9.57 -21.19
C SER A 239 22.62 10.66 -22.10
N ASN A 240 22.11 10.80 -23.34
CA ASN A 240 22.40 11.90 -24.25
C ASN A 240 21.27 12.96 -24.28
N THR A 241 20.20 12.73 -23.56
CA THR A 241 19.05 13.61 -23.40
C THR A 241 18.53 13.58 -21.99
N ALA A 242 17.63 14.48 -21.64
CA ALA A 242 16.94 14.43 -20.35
C ALA A 242 15.98 13.24 -20.29
N LEU A 243 16.03 12.46 -19.22
CA LEU A 243 15.24 11.25 -19.03
C LEU A 243 14.47 11.29 -17.72
N HIS A 244 13.25 10.75 -17.72
CA HIS A 244 12.48 10.57 -16.52
C HIS A 244 12.94 9.31 -15.78
N LEU A 245 13.34 9.46 -14.52
CA LEU A 245 13.47 8.40 -13.55
C LEU A 245 12.10 8.22 -12.90
N ARG A 246 11.53 7.01 -12.98
CA ARG A 246 10.16 6.72 -12.56
C ARG A 246 10.09 5.63 -11.49
N TRP A 247 8.95 5.55 -10.81
CA TRP A 247 8.67 4.49 -9.84
C TRP A 247 8.27 3.15 -10.47
N GLY A 248 8.07 3.07 -11.77
CA GLY A 248 7.73 1.85 -12.50
C GLY A 248 8.21 1.90 -13.95
N ALA A 249 8.36 0.74 -14.59
CA ALA A 249 8.77 0.61 -15.99
C ALA A 249 7.59 0.83 -16.96
N LEU A 250 6.83 1.90 -16.75
CA LEU A 250 5.70 2.32 -17.58
C LEU A 250 5.79 3.83 -17.88
N PRO A 251 5.33 4.28 -19.06
CA PRO A 251 5.25 5.72 -19.38
C PRO A 251 4.33 6.49 -18.43
N SER A 252 3.26 5.86 -17.94
CA SER A 252 2.28 6.41 -16.99
C SER A 252 2.78 6.47 -15.55
N ALA A 253 3.84 5.71 -15.20
CA ALA A 253 4.36 5.68 -13.85
C ALA A 253 4.84 7.05 -13.40
N SER A 254 4.56 7.40 -12.13
CA SER A 254 4.94 8.68 -11.55
C SER A 254 6.45 8.91 -11.58
N THR A 255 6.83 10.16 -11.80
CA THR A 255 8.24 10.56 -11.95
C THR A 255 8.87 10.81 -10.57
N ILE A 256 10.02 10.19 -10.30
CA ILE A 256 10.87 10.45 -9.14
C ILE A 256 11.67 11.75 -9.38
N ALA A 257 12.31 11.84 -10.55
CA ALA A 257 13.14 12.98 -10.94
C ALA A 257 13.29 13.03 -12.46
N VAL A 258 13.66 14.20 -12.99
CA VAL A 258 14.16 14.35 -14.36
C VAL A 258 15.68 14.37 -14.30
N LEU A 259 16.30 13.39 -14.92
CA LEU A 259 17.75 13.28 -15.03
C LEU A 259 18.21 14.10 -16.24
N PRO A 260 19.15 15.04 -16.10
CA PRO A 260 19.67 15.81 -17.24
C PRO A 260 20.48 14.93 -18.19
N ALA A 261 20.69 15.42 -19.40
CA ALA A 261 21.64 14.80 -20.34
C ALA A 261 23.02 14.66 -19.67
N GLY A 262 23.73 13.58 -19.97
CA GLY A 262 24.99 13.23 -19.31
C GLY A 262 24.88 12.49 -18.00
N SER A 263 23.66 12.22 -17.51
CA SER A 263 23.47 11.46 -16.28
C SER A 263 23.95 10.02 -16.44
N VAL A 264 24.69 9.53 -15.43
CA VAL A 264 25.16 8.15 -15.35
C VAL A 264 24.18 7.34 -14.51
N ILE A 265 23.49 6.38 -15.13
CA ILE A 265 22.54 5.48 -14.50
C ILE A 265 23.22 4.12 -14.32
N LYS A 266 23.55 3.75 -13.06
CA LYS A 266 23.98 2.39 -12.72
C LYS A 266 22.75 1.53 -12.59
N TYR A 267 22.69 0.38 -13.27
CA TYR A 267 21.54 -0.50 -13.26
C TYR A 267 21.94 -1.95 -12.93
N ASP A 268 20.99 -2.74 -12.43
CA ASP A 268 21.14 -4.16 -12.06
C ASP A 268 20.24 -5.08 -12.88
N ALA A 269 19.37 -4.52 -13.73
CA ALA A 269 18.49 -5.29 -14.61
C ALA A 269 17.94 -4.41 -15.75
N TRP A 270 17.49 -5.09 -16.80
CA TRP A 270 16.76 -4.46 -17.90
C TRP A 270 15.50 -5.25 -18.27
N SER A 271 14.53 -4.56 -18.86
CA SER A 271 13.29 -5.14 -19.37
C SER A 271 12.89 -4.50 -20.70
N ARG A 272 12.36 -5.30 -21.63
CA ARG A 272 11.80 -4.84 -22.89
C ARG A 272 10.29 -4.80 -22.81
N GLY A 273 9.73 -3.61 -22.59
CA GLY A 273 8.31 -3.36 -22.69
C GLY A 273 7.83 -3.17 -24.14
N ARG A 274 6.54 -2.87 -24.30
CA ARG A 274 5.92 -2.66 -25.63
C ARG A 274 6.44 -1.41 -26.34
N GLU A 275 6.71 -0.34 -25.57
CA GLU A 275 7.09 0.97 -26.13
C GLU A 275 8.55 1.30 -25.87
N PHE A 276 9.09 0.91 -24.72
CA PHE A 276 10.44 1.25 -24.29
C PHE A 276 11.19 0.04 -23.74
N VAL A 277 12.51 0.10 -23.85
CA VAL A 277 13.43 -0.70 -23.03
C VAL A 277 13.77 0.11 -21.80
N TYR A 278 13.57 -0.50 -20.63
CA TYR A 278 13.87 0.10 -19.33
C TYR A 278 15.08 -0.54 -18.69
N VAL A 279 15.84 0.26 -17.97
CA VAL A 279 16.82 -0.23 -16.99
C VAL A 279 16.32 0.05 -15.58
N ARG A 280 16.68 -0.83 -14.64
CA ARG A 280 16.32 -0.74 -13.22
C ARG A 280 17.53 -0.26 -12.41
N GLN A 281 17.39 0.90 -11.79
CA GLN A 281 18.41 1.49 -10.92
C GLN A 281 18.12 1.16 -9.46
N PRO A 282 19.02 0.41 -8.75
CA PRO A 282 18.92 0.24 -7.31
C PRO A 282 19.01 1.58 -6.56
N ARG A 283 18.20 1.74 -5.51
CA ARG A 283 18.15 2.91 -4.63
C ARG A 283 18.07 2.43 -3.18
N GLY A 284 18.35 3.30 -2.22
CA GLY A 284 18.34 2.93 -0.81
C GLY A 284 16.99 2.38 -0.29
N ASN A 285 15.89 2.68 -0.98
CA ASN A 285 14.53 2.33 -0.62
C ASN A 285 13.75 1.61 -1.75
N GLY A 286 14.44 0.93 -2.64
CA GLY A 286 13.83 0.20 -3.76
C GLY A 286 14.54 0.46 -5.08
N TYR A 287 13.77 0.76 -6.12
CA TYR A 287 14.28 0.89 -7.49
C TYR A 287 13.71 2.13 -8.18
N GLY A 288 14.49 2.69 -9.09
CA GLY A 288 14.01 3.63 -10.10
C GLY A 288 14.13 3.00 -11.49
N TYR A 289 13.29 3.46 -12.41
CA TYR A 289 13.20 2.90 -13.75
C TYR A 289 13.39 4.01 -14.79
N VAL A 290 14.27 3.77 -15.75
CA VAL A 290 14.59 4.74 -16.80
C VAL A 290 14.39 4.10 -18.16
N ALA A 291 13.62 4.75 -19.03
CA ALA A 291 13.52 4.36 -20.43
C ALA A 291 14.82 4.75 -21.13
N VAL A 292 15.54 3.78 -21.64
CA VAL A 292 16.88 3.97 -22.26
C VAL A 292 16.86 3.82 -23.77
N ARG A 293 15.77 3.25 -24.32
CA ARG A 293 15.62 3.01 -25.76
C ARG A 293 14.15 2.92 -26.14
N ASN A 294 13.78 3.42 -27.30
CA ASN A 294 12.50 3.12 -27.93
C ASN A 294 12.48 1.66 -28.41
N ALA A 295 11.54 0.85 -27.92
CA ALA A 295 11.49 -0.58 -28.22
C ALA A 295 11.03 -0.88 -29.65
N ARG A 296 10.35 0.07 -30.32
CA ARG A 296 9.83 -0.07 -31.69
C ARG A 296 10.84 0.38 -32.73
N THR A 297 11.44 1.56 -32.55
CA THR A 297 12.39 2.15 -33.52
C THR A 297 13.82 1.71 -33.29
N GLY A 298 14.14 1.24 -32.06
CA GLY A 298 15.51 0.92 -31.69
C GLY A 298 16.35 2.14 -31.30
N GLU A 299 15.81 3.36 -31.39
CA GLU A 299 16.49 4.59 -31.02
C GLU A 299 16.91 4.57 -29.53
N ALA A 300 18.21 4.76 -29.29
CA ALA A 300 18.76 4.80 -27.94
C ALA A 300 18.85 6.25 -27.43
N TYR A 301 18.56 6.44 -26.17
CA TYR A 301 18.61 7.73 -25.49
C TYR A 301 19.95 7.98 -24.78
N GLY A 302 20.95 7.21 -25.12
CA GLY A 302 22.31 7.27 -24.57
C GLY A 302 23.15 6.07 -24.99
N LYS A 303 24.22 5.82 -24.23
CA LYS A 303 25.17 4.72 -24.44
C LYS A 303 25.29 3.84 -23.23
N PHE A 304 25.42 2.54 -23.46
CA PHE A 304 25.76 1.55 -22.42
C PHE A 304 27.30 1.47 -22.31
N GLU A 305 27.80 1.33 -21.07
CA GLU A 305 29.21 1.18 -20.72
C GLU A 305 29.44 -0.06 -19.84
#